data_c9ee0c7d752b5e4933f03a396a0e0438
#
_entry.id   c9ee0c7d752b5e4933f03a396a0e0438
#
_cell.length_a   1.000
_cell.length_b   1.000
_cell.length_c   1.000
_cell.angle_alpha   90.00
_cell.angle_beta   90.00
_cell.angle_gamma   90.00
#
_symmetry.space_group_name_H-M   'P 1'
#
loop_
_entity.id
_entity.type
_entity.pdbx_description
1 polymer ?
#
loop_
_entity_poly.entity_id
_entity_poly.type
_entity_poly.pdbx_seq_one_letter_code
_entity_poly.pdbx_strand_id
1 'polypeptide(L)'
;MTMKLKRIVLLIAVCLQALSLAAAPRIVRPGVKSPTTFAIFIDSRSYEAAAAEVDAYRAAVERDGLGTYLLIDEWQNPESVRSEIIRMTEAQPHLEGVVFVGDIPIAMIRDGQHLTSAFKSSQDRDWKDSSVPSDRYYDDPELQFEFLRRDADEPLYFYYSLSPESRQHIASPIYSARIKPPKREGADSDELLRAYLRKVVKAHAEQNELDNLFVFRGHGYNSEAPEAWAGEQIALREQLPALFRTGSTVRFYDFESRWPMKPYLLEKMARKGVDVALCHHHGAPDTQYLNGYRNGSGMNVSIENIKRFLRSKIDGHKDPEKRKAELIAYYGVPEAWCQLSDSLHTADSLLDQAMDVHIEDLYNRPMNPRMVMFD
;
A
#
# COMPACT_ATOMS: atom_id res chain seq x y z
N MET A 1 47.86 -26.84 -29.90
CA MET A 1 46.87 -25.95 -29.30
C MET A 1 47.36 -25.60 -27.90
N THR A 2 47.85 -24.39 -27.70
CA THR A 2 48.59 -23.99 -26.52
C THR A 2 47.69 -23.86 -25.28
N MET A 3 48.26 -24.11 -24.10
CA MET A 3 47.55 -24.07 -22.79
C MET A 3 46.77 -22.78 -22.56
N LYS A 4 47.16 -21.66 -23.16
CA LYS A 4 46.44 -20.37 -23.16
C LYS A 4 45.09 -20.44 -23.91
N LEU A 5 45.05 -21.15 -25.04
CA LEU A 5 43.82 -21.27 -25.82
C LEU A 5 42.78 -22.15 -25.11
N LYS A 6 43.23 -23.20 -24.39
CA LYS A 6 42.32 -24.03 -23.55
C LYS A 6 41.74 -23.26 -22.38
N ARG A 7 42.48 -22.33 -21.77
CA ARG A 7 41.97 -21.47 -20.67
C ARG A 7 40.98 -20.44 -21.16
N ILE A 8 41.19 -19.87 -22.35
CA ILE A 8 40.24 -18.91 -22.95
C ILE A 8 38.95 -19.62 -23.36
N VAL A 9 39.00 -20.81 -23.94
CA VAL A 9 37.84 -21.60 -24.31
C VAL A 9 37.07 -22.04 -23.06
N LEU A 10 37.74 -22.39 -21.95
CA LEU A 10 37.12 -22.75 -20.69
C LEU A 10 36.44 -21.54 -20.01
N LEU A 11 37.08 -20.35 -20.07
CA LEU A 11 36.52 -19.09 -19.54
C LEU A 11 35.27 -18.66 -20.35
N ILE A 12 35.28 -18.79 -21.66
CA ILE A 12 34.11 -18.51 -22.51
C ILE A 12 32.99 -19.53 -22.26
N ALA A 13 33.31 -20.80 -22.05
CA ALA A 13 32.31 -21.82 -21.71
C ALA A 13 31.70 -21.61 -20.31
N VAL A 14 32.48 -21.14 -19.33
CA VAL A 14 31.99 -20.80 -17.98
C VAL A 14 31.14 -19.49 -17.98
N CYS A 15 31.53 -18.50 -18.80
CA CYS A 15 30.73 -17.30 -18.99
C CYS A 15 29.40 -17.58 -19.76
N LEU A 16 29.39 -18.56 -20.66
CA LEU A 16 28.15 -18.97 -21.37
C LEU A 16 27.23 -19.85 -20.52
N GLN A 17 27.73 -20.49 -19.45
CA GLN A 17 26.89 -21.23 -18.50
C GLN A 17 26.32 -20.33 -17.38
N ALA A 18 26.80 -19.10 -17.22
CA ALA A 18 26.28 -18.12 -16.26
C ALA A 18 25.15 -17.25 -16.83
N LEU A 19 24.86 -17.34 -18.12
CA LEU A 19 23.60 -16.90 -18.70
C LEU A 19 22.56 -18.01 -18.44
N SER A 20 22.07 -18.13 -17.21
CA SER A 20 20.77 -18.75 -16.99
C SER A 20 19.80 -17.92 -17.82
N LEU A 21 19.39 -18.44 -18.99
CA LEU A 21 18.22 -17.92 -19.68
C LEU A 21 17.07 -18.04 -18.67
N ALA A 22 16.72 -16.93 -18.04
CA ALA A 22 15.45 -16.86 -17.36
C ALA A 22 14.41 -17.25 -18.42
N ALA A 23 13.66 -18.30 -18.18
CA ALA A 23 12.59 -18.70 -19.08
C ALA A 23 11.64 -17.51 -19.24
N ALA A 24 11.23 -17.24 -20.47
CA ALA A 24 10.24 -16.17 -20.69
C ALA A 24 8.96 -16.50 -19.91
N PRO A 25 8.23 -15.51 -19.40
CA PRO A 25 7.00 -15.73 -18.65
C PRO A 25 5.98 -16.49 -19.51
N ARG A 26 5.24 -17.38 -18.88
CA ARG A 26 4.08 -18.00 -19.51
C ARG A 26 3.00 -16.96 -19.72
N ILE A 27 2.66 -16.66 -20.95
CA ILE A 27 1.67 -15.64 -21.32
C ILE A 27 0.40 -16.30 -21.81
N VAL A 28 -0.72 -16.05 -21.11
CA VAL A 28 -2.07 -16.36 -21.60
C VAL A 28 -2.62 -15.10 -22.24
N ARG A 29 -2.99 -15.20 -23.52
CA ARG A 29 -3.51 -14.06 -24.29
C ARG A 29 -4.99 -13.82 -23.99
N PRO A 30 -5.50 -12.59 -24.24
CA PRO A 30 -6.92 -12.29 -24.12
C PRO A 30 -7.80 -13.24 -24.92
N GLY A 31 -8.92 -13.63 -24.31
CA GLY A 31 -9.97 -14.40 -24.97
C GLY A 31 -10.95 -13.54 -25.79
N VAL A 32 -10.88 -12.22 -25.62
CA VAL A 32 -11.74 -11.23 -26.27
C VAL A 32 -10.92 -10.22 -27.07
N LYS A 33 -11.50 -9.65 -28.12
CA LYS A 33 -10.92 -8.50 -28.82
C LYS A 33 -11.37 -7.21 -28.13
N SER A 34 -10.44 -6.35 -27.80
CA SER A 34 -10.69 -5.06 -27.17
C SER A 34 -9.74 -4.00 -27.72
N PRO A 35 -10.15 -2.73 -27.78
CA PRO A 35 -9.27 -1.62 -28.13
C PRO A 35 -8.22 -1.33 -27.05
N THR A 36 -8.48 -1.73 -25.81
CA THR A 36 -7.58 -1.58 -24.66
C THR A 36 -7.32 -2.91 -23.98
N THR A 37 -6.18 -3.02 -23.32
CA THR A 37 -5.79 -4.25 -22.63
C THR A 37 -5.47 -3.98 -21.16
N PHE A 38 -5.55 -5.05 -20.39
CA PHE A 38 -5.18 -5.12 -18.99
C PHE A 38 -4.23 -6.30 -18.78
N ALA A 39 -3.34 -6.25 -17.80
CA ALA A 39 -2.44 -7.35 -17.53
C ALA A 39 -2.44 -7.76 -16.05
N ILE A 40 -2.56 -9.06 -15.82
CA ILE A 40 -2.41 -9.70 -14.52
C ILE A 40 -1.01 -10.33 -14.48
N PHE A 41 -0.14 -9.80 -13.63
CA PHE A 41 1.15 -10.38 -13.30
C PHE A 41 1.00 -11.22 -12.04
N ILE A 42 1.36 -12.48 -12.08
CA ILE A 42 1.23 -13.38 -10.94
C ILE A 42 2.47 -14.25 -10.79
N ASP A 43 2.89 -14.52 -9.58
CA ASP A 43 3.95 -15.50 -9.34
C ASP A 43 3.42 -16.94 -9.53
N SER A 44 4.31 -17.85 -9.94
CA SER A 44 3.96 -19.23 -10.30
C SER A 44 3.27 -19.97 -9.16
N ARG A 45 3.77 -19.79 -7.91
CA ARG A 45 3.20 -20.46 -6.73
C ARG A 45 1.77 -19.98 -6.43
N SER A 46 1.54 -18.67 -6.47
CA SER A 46 0.22 -18.08 -6.26
C SER A 46 -0.76 -18.50 -7.36
N TYR A 47 -0.28 -18.62 -8.62
CA TYR A 47 -1.10 -19.15 -9.70
C TYR A 47 -1.48 -20.61 -9.47
N GLU A 48 -0.54 -21.47 -9.11
CA GLU A 48 -0.83 -22.89 -8.81
C GLU A 48 -1.85 -23.03 -7.67
N ALA A 49 -1.76 -22.18 -6.66
CA ALA A 49 -2.67 -22.19 -5.49
C ALA A 49 -4.09 -21.71 -5.82
N ALA A 50 -4.27 -20.82 -6.82
CA ALA A 50 -5.53 -20.12 -7.08
C ALA A 50 -5.89 -20.05 -8.59
N ALA A 51 -5.44 -20.99 -9.40
CA ALA A 51 -5.57 -20.93 -10.87
C ALA A 51 -7.02 -20.71 -11.34
N ALA A 52 -7.97 -21.42 -10.75
CA ALA A 52 -9.38 -21.32 -11.13
C ALA A 52 -9.97 -19.92 -10.82
N GLU A 53 -9.62 -19.36 -9.69
CA GLU A 53 -10.07 -18.03 -9.27
C GLU A 53 -9.38 -16.92 -10.08
N VAL A 54 -8.11 -17.08 -10.43
CA VAL A 54 -7.37 -16.16 -11.30
C VAL A 54 -7.96 -16.16 -12.71
N ASP A 55 -8.26 -17.32 -13.27
CA ASP A 55 -8.90 -17.44 -14.57
C ASP A 55 -10.32 -16.86 -14.57
N ALA A 56 -11.07 -17.05 -13.48
CA ALA A 56 -12.38 -16.43 -13.30
C ALA A 56 -12.29 -14.91 -13.17
N TYR A 57 -11.28 -14.38 -12.47
CA TYR A 57 -11.02 -12.96 -12.38
C TYR A 57 -10.66 -12.37 -13.74
N ARG A 58 -9.75 -12.99 -14.49
CA ARG A 58 -9.42 -12.60 -15.87
C ARG A 58 -10.67 -12.52 -16.74
N ALA A 59 -11.51 -13.55 -16.71
CA ALA A 59 -12.75 -13.57 -17.46
C ALA A 59 -13.76 -12.50 -17.00
N ALA A 60 -13.73 -12.11 -15.72
CA ALA A 60 -14.56 -11.01 -15.20
C ALA A 60 -14.13 -9.67 -15.80
N VAL A 61 -12.83 -9.37 -15.80
CA VAL A 61 -12.26 -8.16 -16.39
C VAL A 61 -12.52 -8.11 -17.91
N GLU A 62 -12.44 -9.27 -18.61
CA GLU A 62 -12.78 -9.35 -20.03
C GLU A 62 -14.27 -9.05 -20.30
N ARG A 63 -15.18 -9.42 -19.42
CA ARG A 63 -16.61 -9.05 -19.54
C ARG A 63 -16.84 -7.54 -19.41
N ASP A 64 -15.98 -6.85 -18.66
CA ASP A 64 -16.01 -5.38 -18.54
C ASP A 64 -15.40 -4.68 -19.77
N GLY A 65 -14.91 -5.44 -20.75
CA GLY A 65 -14.45 -4.91 -22.03
C GLY A 65 -12.94 -4.77 -22.19
N LEU A 66 -12.14 -5.21 -21.22
CA LEU A 66 -10.68 -5.14 -21.30
C LEU A 66 -10.07 -6.47 -21.76
N GLY A 67 -9.33 -6.46 -22.84
CA GLY A 67 -8.59 -7.64 -23.29
C GLY A 67 -7.49 -8.01 -22.29
N THR A 68 -7.65 -9.08 -21.51
CA THR A 68 -6.82 -9.33 -20.34
C THR A 68 -5.75 -10.38 -20.57
N TYR A 69 -4.49 -9.95 -20.48
CA TYR A 69 -3.33 -10.84 -20.44
C TYR A 69 -3.11 -11.40 -19.05
N LEU A 70 -2.63 -12.65 -18.96
CA LEU A 70 -2.15 -13.24 -17.72
C LEU A 70 -0.69 -13.66 -17.94
N LEU A 71 0.22 -13.11 -17.14
CA LEU A 71 1.65 -13.37 -17.17
C LEU A 71 2.06 -14.09 -15.89
N ILE A 72 2.58 -15.30 -16.04
CA ILE A 72 2.93 -16.18 -14.92
C ILE A 72 4.42 -16.47 -14.99
N ASP A 73 5.14 -16.16 -13.90
CA ASP A 73 6.58 -16.41 -13.79
C ASP A 73 7.00 -16.43 -12.31
N GLU A 74 8.24 -16.75 -12.05
CA GLU A 74 8.85 -16.63 -10.71
C GLU A 74 9.43 -15.24 -10.41
N TRP A 75 9.25 -14.27 -11.24
CA TRP A 75 9.61 -12.86 -11.12
C TRP A 75 10.80 -12.57 -10.20
N GLN A 76 12.02 -12.78 -10.69
CA GLN A 76 13.23 -12.72 -9.89
C GLN A 76 13.60 -11.31 -9.38
N ASN A 77 13.17 -10.27 -10.09
CA ASN A 77 13.48 -8.87 -9.79
C ASN A 77 12.45 -7.93 -10.43
N PRO A 78 12.41 -6.66 -10.03
CA PRO A 78 11.52 -5.66 -10.61
C PRO A 78 11.75 -5.40 -12.10
N GLU A 79 13.00 -5.49 -12.57
CA GLU A 79 13.35 -5.26 -13.98
C GLU A 79 12.66 -6.23 -14.92
N SER A 80 12.53 -7.51 -14.51
CA SER A 80 11.85 -8.53 -15.33
C SER A 80 10.37 -8.20 -15.52
N VAL A 81 9.69 -7.78 -14.47
CA VAL A 81 8.28 -7.34 -14.51
C VAL A 81 8.14 -6.08 -15.37
N ARG A 82 8.98 -5.08 -15.09
CA ARG A 82 8.95 -3.79 -15.78
C ARG A 82 9.21 -3.92 -17.28
N SER A 83 10.15 -4.78 -17.69
CA SER A 83 10.45 -5.02 -19.10
C SER A 83 9.23 -5.55 -19.87
N GLU A 84 8.43 -6.43 -19.25
CA GLU A 84 7.20 -6.91 -19.85
C GLU A 84 6.14 -5.79 -19.94
N ILE A 85 6.02 -4.94 -18.92
CA ILE A 85 5.12 -3.80 -18.95
C ILE A 85 5.50 -2.84 -20.09
N ILE A 86 6.77 -2.46 -20.21
CA ILE A 86 7.26 -1.60 -21.29
C ILE A 86 6.93 -2.21 -22.64
N ARG A 87 7.25 -3.49 -22.84
CA ARG A 87 6.92 -4.20 -24.09
C ARG A 87 5.42 -4.16 -24.42
N MET A 88 4.57 -4.23 -23.39
CA MET A 88 3.12 -4.20 -23.57
C MET A 88 2.58 -2.80 -23.82
N THR A 89 3.18 -1.75 -23.24
CA THR A 89 2.78 -0.37 -23.50
C THR A 89 3.14 0.09 -24.92
N GLU A 90 4.20 -0.46 -25.51
CA GLU A 90 4.61 -0.21 -26.90
C GLU A 90 3.77 -0.99 -27.92
N ALA A 91 3.07 -2.04 -27.49
CA ALA A 91 2.25 -2.87 -28.36
C ALA A 91 0.83 -2.31 -28.55
N GLN A 92 0.15 -2.79 -29.61
CA GLN A 92 -1.27 -2.54 -29.81
C GLN A 92 -2.05 -3.85 -29.59
N PRO A 93 -3.22 -3.83 -28.95
CA PRO A 93 -3.95 -2.68 -28.37
C PRO A 93 -3.25 -2.09 -27.13
N HIS A 94 -3.58 -0.84 -26.81
CA HIS A 94 -2.98 -0.08 -25.70
C HIS A 94 -3.19 -0.76 -24.34
N LEU A 95 -2.13 -0.86 -23.54
CA LEU A 95 -2.21 -1.31 -22.15
C LEU A 95 -2.75 -0.17 -21.27
N GLU A 96 -3.86 -0.40 -20.60
CA GLU A 96 -4.52 0.57 -19.72
C GLU A 96 -4.06 0.45 -18.26
N GLY A 97 -3.81 -0.77 -17.79
CA GLY A 97 -3.41 -1.00 -16.42
C GLY A 97 -2.90 -2.40 -16.14
N VAL A 98 -2.37 -2.58 -14.93
CA VAL A 98 -1.81 -3.84 -14.45
C VAL A 98 -2.26 -4.15 -13.03
N VAL A 99 -2.31 -5.43 -12.68
CA VAL A 99 -2.43 -5.89 -11.30
C VAL A 99 -1.35 -6.92 -10.99
N PHE A 100 -0.73 -6.76 -9.84
CA PHE A 100 0.29 -7.65 -9.31
C PHE A 100 -0.33 -8.57 -8.26
N VAL A 101 -0.34 -9.87 -8.52
CA VAL A 101 -0.97 -10.88 -7.65
C VAL A 101 0.11 -11.75 -7.00
N GLY A 102 0.06 -11.88 -5.68
CA GLY A 102 1.00 -12.71 -4.93
C GLY A 102 2.36 -12.04 -4.69
N ASP A 103 3.43 -12.81 -4.81
CA ASP A 103 4.79 -12.41 -4.48
C ASP A 103 5.52 -11.77 -5.68
N ILE A 104 5.05 -10.62 -6.09
CA ILE A 104 5.70 -9.80 -7.13
C ILE A 104 6.73 -8.86 -6.48
N PRO A 105 7.96 -8.74 -7.02
CA PRO A 105 8.99 -7.86 -6.48
C PRO A 105 8.49 -6.44 -6.21
N ILE A 106 9.07 -5.78 -5.21
CA ILE A 106 8.67 -4.46 -4.74
C ILE A 106 9.86 -3.51 -4.92
N ALA A 107 9.63 -2.46 -5.67
CA ALA A 107 10.59 -1.37 -5.79
C ALA A 107 10.48 -0.45 -4.56
N MET A 108 11.57 -0.35 -3.81
CA MET A 108 11.74 0.52 -2.66
C MET A 108 12.48 1.78 -3.13
N ILE A 109 11.78 2.90 -3.25
CA ILE A 109 12.36 4.14 -3.77
C ILE A 109 13.00 4.91 -2.62
N ARG A 110 14.33 5.04 -2.66
CA ARG A 110 15.11 5.72 -1.65
C ARG A 110 15.27 7.21 -1.94
N ASP A 111 15.77 7.54 -3.11
CA ASP A 111 15.81 8.91 -3.62
C ASP A 111 14.69 9.11 -4.64
N GLY A 112 14.12 10.29 -4.69
CA GLY A 112 12.93 10.56 -5.51
C GLY A 112 11.63 10.26 -4.79
N GLN A 113 11.65 10.19 -3.47
CA GLN A 113 10.46 9.99 -2.64
C GLN A 113 9.34 11.00 -2.93
N HIS A 114 9.69 12.20 -3.39
CA HIS A 114 8.73 13.22 -3.82
C HIS A 114 7.78 12.76 -4.97
N LEU A 115 8.15 11.70 -5.68
CA LEU A 115 7.28 11.06 -6.68
C LEU A 115 6.34 10.00 -6.09
N THR A 116 6.52 9.64 -4.83
CA THR A 116 5.83 8.49 -4.23
C THR A 116 5.16 8.80 -2.90
N SER A 117 5.59 9.89 -2.23
CA SER A 117 5.10 10.31 -0.92
C SER A 117 5.28 11.82 -0.75
N ALA A 118 4.36 12.45 -0.02
CA ALA A 118 4.48 13.85 0.40
C ALA A 118 5.59 14.06 1.45
N PHE A 119 6.03 13.01 2.12
CA PHE A 119 7.01 13.07 3.20
C PHE A 119 8.37 12.55 2.74
N LYS A 120 9.41 13.30 3.11
CA LYS A 120 10.79 12.89 2.89
C LYS A 120 11.34 12.22 4.15
N SER A 121 11.71 10.96 4.04
CA SER A 121 12.39 10.25 5.12
C SER A 121 13.87 10.63 5.17
N SER A 122 14.44 10.71 6.39
CA SER A 122 15.87 10.93 6.56
C SER A 122 16.66 9.76 6.00
N GLN A 123 17.66 10.04 5.16
CA GLN A 123 18.53 9.02 4.57
C GLN A 123 19.55 8.44 5.56
N ASP A 124 19.62 8.99 6.79
CA ASP A 124 20.46 8.47 7.89
C ASP A 124 19.84 7.26 8.58
N ARG A 125 18.58 6.97 8.30
CA ARG A 125 17.86 5.81 8.85
C ARG A 125 18.25 4.53 8.10
N ASP A 126 17.80 3.40 8.65
CA ASP A 126 17.85 2.11 7.95
C ASP A 126 17.22 2.21 6.55
N TRP A 127 17.67 1.38 5.63
CA TRP A 127 17.21 1.41 4.24
C TRP A 127 15.71 1.19 4.10
N LYS A 128 15.14 0.31 4.92
CA LYS A 128 13.71 0.04 4.93
C LYS A 128 12.91 1.25 5.42
N ASP A 129 13.39 1.92 6.47
CA ASP A 129 12.74 3.09 7.07
C ASP A 129 12.94 4.38 6.26
N SER A 130 13.94 4.41 5.40
CA SER A 130 14.28 5.58 4.56
C SER A 130 13.88 5.42 3.10
N SER A 131 13.11 4.39 2.77
CA SER A 131 12.62 4.13 1.42
C SER A 131 11.12 3.93 1.42
N VAL A 132 10.48 4.20 0.28
CA VAL A 132 9.03 4.05 0.08
C VAL A 132 8.77 2.94 -0.92
N PRO A 133 7.98 1.90 -0.59
CA PRO A 133 7.52 0.94 -1.58
C PRO A 133 6.62 1.66 -2.59
N SER A 134 6.92 1.53 -3.88
CA SER A 134 6.17 2.27 -4.88
C SER A 134 6.05 1.57 -6.22
N ASP A 135 4.83 1.40 -6.67
CA ASP A 135 4.53 0.88 -8.00
C ASP A 135 4.67 1.93 -9.12
N ARG A 136 5.08 3.19 -8.79
CA ARG A 136 5.53 4.17 -9.78
C ARG A 136 6.69 3.66 -10.64
N TYR A 137 7.45 2.75 -10.09
CA TYR A 137 8.48 2.00 -10.82
C TYR A 137 7.92 1.22 -12.01
N TYR A 138 6.69 0.75 -11.92
CA TYR A 138 6.01 -0.08 -12.90
C TYR A 138 5.02 0.70 -13.77
N ASP A 139 4.23 1.57 -13.17
CA ASP A 139 3.12 2.25 -13.85
C ASP A 139 3.51 3.56 -14.53
N ASP A 140 4.76 3.97 -14.36
CA ASP A 140 5.37 5.06 -15.12
C ASP A 140 6.67 4.60 -15.81
N PRO A 141 6.55 3.91 -16.96
CA PRO A 141 7.69 3.31 -17.65
C PRO A 141 8.70 4.31 -18.20
N GLU A 142 8.37 5.61 -18.29
CA GLU A 142 9.30 6.66 -18.73
C GLU A 142 10.24 7.16 -17.62
N LEU A 143 9.93 6.89 -16.36
CA LEU A 143 10.84 7.22 -15.27
C LEU A 143 12.07 6.31 -15.33
N GLN A 144 13.25 6.88 -15.06
CA GLN A 144 14.52 6.14 -15.06
C GLN A 144 15.00 5.99 -13.62
N PHE A 145 15.30 4.76 -13.23
CA PHE A 145 15.75 4.43 -11.90
C PHE A 145 17.09 3.71 -11.93
N GLU A 146 17.93 4.01 -10.96
CA GLU A 146 19.18 3.33 -10.71
C GLU A 146 18.99 2.28 -9.62
N PHE A 147 19.35 1.02 -9.93
CA PHE A 147 19.35 -0.04 -8.94
C PHE A 147 20.44 0.18 -7.91
N LEU A 148 20.12 0.13 -6.64
CA LEU A 148 21.08 0.32 -5.55
C LEU A 148 21.49 -1.01 -4.91
N ARG A 149 20.51 -1.80 -4.47
CA ARG A 149 20.74 -3.11 -3.84
C ARG A 149 19.45 -3.91 -3.71
N ARG A 150 19.58 -5.22 -3.47
CA ARG A 150 18.51 -6.07 -2.94
C ARG A 150 18.56 -6.08 -1.42
N ASP A 151 17.41 -6.19 -0.76
CA ASP A 151 17.34 -6.39 0.67
C ASP A 151 17.89 -7.77 1.06
N ALA A 152 18.54 -7.86 2.22
CA ALA A 152 19.13 -9.10 2.71
C ALA A 152 18.12 -10.02 3.38
N ASP A 153 17.12 -9.43 4.05
CA ASP A 153 16.16 -10.14 4.90
C ASP A 153 14.78 -10.26 4.24
N GLU A 154 14.42 -9.26 3.39
CA GLU A 154 13.14 -9.21 2.68
C GLU A 154 13.36 -9.52 1.19
N PRO A 155 13.18 -10.76 0.75
CA PRO A 155 13.57 -11.21 -0.59
C PRO A 155 12.85 -10.51 -1.75
N LEU A 156 11.72 -9.85 -1.48
CA LEU A 156 10.96 -9.10 -2.48
C LEU A 156 11.36 -7.63 -2.58
N TYR A 157 12.20 -7.10 -1.69
CA TYR A 157 12.56 -5.68 -1.66
C TYR A 157 13.83 -5.41 -2.45
N PHE A 158 13.73 -4.46 -3.37
CA PHE A 158 14.81 -3.99 -4.25
C PHE A 158 14.85 -2.47 -4.19
N TYR A 159 15.98 -1.90 -3.80
CA TYR A 159 16.14 -0.47 -3.59
C TYR A 159 16.61 0.24 -4.84
N TYR A 160 15.98 1.36 -5.12
CA TYR A 160 16.25 2.21 -6.27
C TYR A 160 16.36 3.67 -5.87
N SER A 161 17.07 4.42 -6.70
CA SER A 161 17.08 5.88 -6.71
C SER A 161 16.49 6.37 -8.03
N LEU A 162 15.73 7.47 -8.02
CA LEU A 162 15.37 8.13 -9.26
C LEU A 162 16.62 8.73 -9.89
N SER A 163 16.89 8.41 -11.17
CA SER A 163 18.03 8.98 -11.88
C SER A 163 17.90 10.50 -12.01
N PRO A 164 18.97 11.28 -11.81
CA PRO A 164 18.94 12.73 -12.04
C PRO A 164 18.55 13.13 -13.47
N GLU A 165 18.83 12.28 -14.45
CA GLU A 165 18.46 12.48 -15.86
C GLU A 165 17.00 12.12 -16.15
N SER A 166 16.33 11.47 -15.19
CA SER A 166 14.92 11.12 -15.35
C SER A 166 14.02 12.34 -15.30
N ARG A 167 12.87 12.22 -15.93
CA ARG A 167 11.75 13.13 -15.68
C ARG A 167 11.45 13.17 -14.16
N GLN A 168 11.29 14.38 -13.62
CA GLN A 168 11.09 14.63 -12.19
C GLN A 168 9.60 14.82 -11.81
N HIS A 169 8.68 14.39 -12.65
CA HIS A 169 7.24 14.43 -12.41
C HIS A 169 6.59 13.11 -12.85
N ILE A 170 5.50 12.76 -12.20
CA ILE A 170 4.73 11.55 -12.49
C ILE A 170 3.76 11.83 -13.65
N ALA A 171 3.65 10.89 -14.59
CA ALA A 171 2.59 10.87 -15.59
C ALA A 171 1.65 9.68 -15.43
N SER A 172 2.15 8.56 -14.92
CA SER A 172 1.40 7.31 -14.71
C SER A 172 0.44 6.99 -15.87
N PRO A 173 0.98 6.68 -17.06
CA PRO A 173 0.15 6.45 -18.25
C PRO A 173 -0.73 5.20 -18.13
N ILE A 174 -0.42 4.33 -17.19
CA ILE A 174 -1.22 3.17 -16.84
C ILE A 174 -1.51 3.19 -15.33
N TYR A 175 -2.56 2.51 -14.88
CA TYR A 175 -2.79 2.32 -13.46
C TYR A 175 -2.26 0.95 -12.98
N SER A 176 -1.94 0.86 -11.69
CA SER A 176 -1.44 -0.36 -11.06
C SER A 176 -2.15 -0.64 -9.73
N ALA A 177 -2.21 -1.93 -9.38
CA ALA A 177 -2.72 -2.38 -8.09
C ALA A 177 -2.01 -3.67 -7.64
N ARG A 178 -2.09 -3.99 -6.33
CA ARG A 178 -1.57 -5.24 -5.77
C ARG A 178 -2.65 -6.02 -5.06
N ILE A 179 -2.65 -7.34 -5.27
CA ILE A 179 -3.45 -8.32 -4.54
C ILE A 179 -2.47 -9.26 -3.86
N LYS A 180 -2.17 -9.00 -2.59
CA LYS A 180 -1.26 -9.81 -1.79
C LYS A 180 -1.92 -10.15 -0.46
N PRO A 181 -2.21 -11.43 -0.20
CA PRO A 181 -2.78 -11.82 1.08
C PRO A 181 -1.77 -11.59 2.22
N PRO A 182 -2.22 -11.14 3.39
CA PRO A 182 -1.34 -10.95 4.53
C PRO A 182 -0.82 -12.31 5.03
N LYS A 183 0.46 -12.35 5.42
CA LYS A 183 1.02 -13.46 6.18
C LYS A 183 0.68 -13.22 7.65
N ARG A 184 -0.17 -14.07 8.23
CA ARG A 184 -0.54 -13.99 9.64
C ARG A 184 -0.64 -15.39 10.24
N GLU A 185 -0.37 -15.50 11.53
CA GLU A 185 -0.48 -16.75 12.27
C GLU A 185 -1.90 -17.32 12.20
N GLY A 186 -2.01 -18.61 11.95
CA GLY A 186 -3.28 -19.33 11.89
C GLY A 186 -4.13 -19.08 10.65
N ALA A 187 -3.65 -18.30 9.65
CA ALA A 187 -4.35 -18.08 8.40
C ALA A 187 -3.65 -18.76 7.21
N ASP A 188 -4.44 -19.37 6.35
CA ASP A 188 -3.99 -19.89 5.04
C ASP A 188 -4.01 -18.74 4.02
N SER A 189 -2.81 -18.25 3.66
CA SER A 189 -2.66 -17.17 2.66
C SER A 189 -3.22 -17.53 1.30
N ASP A 190 -3.16 -18.80 0.90
CA ASP A 190 -3.68 -19.26 -0.38
C ASP A 190 -5.22 -19.24 -0.37
N GLU A 191 -5.85 -19.63 0.75
CA GLU A 191 -7.31 -19.50 0.88
C GLU A 191 -7.76 -18.04 0.97
N LEU A 192 -6.98 -17.17 1.62
CA LEU A 192 -7.25 -15.73 1.62
C LEU A 192 -7.21 -15.15 0.21
N LEU A 193 -6.24 -15.56 -0.62
CA LEU A 193 -6.16 -15.16 -2.02
C LEU A 193 -7.38 -15.64 -2.81
N ARG A 194 -7.72 -16.92 -2.71
CA ARG A 194 -8.90 -17.50 -3.37
C ARG A 194 -10.19 -16.78 -2.96
N ALA A 195 -10.37 -16.58 -1.66
CA ALA A 195 -11.56 -15.91 -1.13
C ALA A 195 -11.68 -14.47 -1.64
N TYR A 196 -10.56 -13.73 -1.68
CA TYR A 196 -10.54 -12.36 -2.21
C TYR A 196 -10.88 -12.33 -3.71
N LEU A 197 -10.27 -13.19 -4.51
CA LEU A 197 -10.55 -13.26 -5.96
C LEU A 197 -12.02 -13.64 -6.24
N ARG A 198 -12.60 -14.58 -5.48
CA ARG A 198 -14.04 -14.88 -5.56
C ARG A 198 -14.91 -13.68 -5.22
N LYS A 199 -14.52 -12.89 -4.19
CA LYS A 199 -15.21 -11.63 -3.84
C LYS A 199 -15.15 -10.64 -5.00
N VAL A 200 -13.98 -10.45 -5.61
CA VAL A 200 -13.80 -9.54 -6.75
C VAL A 200 -14.63 -9.99 -7.96
N VAL A 201 -14.58 -11.26 -8.32
CA VAL A 201 -15.40 -11.81 -9.42
C VAL A 201 -16.90 -11.59 -9.19
N LYS A 202 -17.35 -11.77 -7.95
CA LYS A 202 -18.75 -11.48 -7.58
C LYS A 202 -19.05 -9.98 -7.73
N ALA A 203 -18.14 -9.11 -7.30
CA ALA A 203 -18.32 -7.65 -7.41
C ALA A 203 -18.42 -7.19 -8.88
N HIS A 204 -17.64 -7.77 -9.80
CA HIS A 204 -17.77 -7.52 -11.25
C HIS A 204 -19.13 -7.97 -11.83
N ALA A 205 -19.76 -8.96 -11.24
CA ALA A 205 -21.09 -9.45 -11.68
C ALA A 205 -22.26 -8.63 -11.11
N GLU A 206 -22.04 -7.84 -10.09
CA GLU A 206 -23.08 -7.03 -9.45
C GLU A 206 -23.30 -5.74 -10.24
N GLN A 207 -24.56 -5.40 -10.47
CA GLN A 207 -24.94 -4.07 -10.94
C GLN A 207 -24.92 -3.11 -9.75
N ASN A 208 -24.01 -2.14 -9.80
CA ASN A 208 -23.89 -1.10 -8.77
C ASN A 208 -23.50 0.21 -9.46
N GLU A 209 -24.26 1.26 -9.19
CA GLU A 209 -24.05 2.58 -9.81
C GLU A 209 -22.93 3.38 -9.15
N LEU A 210 -22.30 2.88 -8.08
CA LEU A 210 -21.31 3.58 -7.26
C LEU A 210 -21.81 4.97 -6.86
N ASP A 211 -22.97 5.03 -6.22
CA ASP A 211 -23.66 6.27 -5.98
C ASP A 211 -23.68 6.70 -4.50
N ASN A 212 -22.98 5.95 -3.64
CA ASN A 212 -22.91 6.22 -2.20
C ASN A 212 -21.46 6.31 -1.71
N LEU A 213 -21.03 7.52 -1.42
CA LEU A 213 -19.71 7.82 -0.88
C LEU A 213 -19.78 8.05 0.64
N PHE A 214 -18.91 7.39 1.37
CA PHE A 214 -18.61 7.67 2.77
C PHE A 214 -17.20 8.27 2.89
N VAL A 215 -17.11 9.42 3.53
CA VAL A 215 -15.83 10.05 3.83
C VAL A 215 -15.65 10.11 5.33
N PHE A 216 -14.50 9.60 5.78
CA PHE A 216 -14.06 9.71 7.16
C PHE A 216 -12.79 10.54 7.21
N ARG A 217 -12.76 11.54 8.07
CA ARG A 217 -11.59 12.35 8.34
C ARG A 217 -11.17 12.16 9.79
N GLY A 218 -10.04 11.52 9.98
CA GLY A 218 -9.42 11.34 11.27
C GLY A 218 -8.37 12.42 11.57
N HIS A 219 -7.31 12.02 12.24
CA HIS A 219 -6.23 12.91 12.66
C HIS A 219 -5.29 13.29 11.52
N GLY A 220 -5.07 14.59 11.35
CA GLY A 220 -3.96 15.15 10.55
C GLY A 220 -2.96 15.85 11.46
N TYR A 221 -1.66 15.65 11.23
CA TYR A 221 -0.61 16.24 12.07
C TYR A 221 -0.36 17.72 11.78
N ASN A 222 -0.81 18.22 10.65
CA ASN A 222 -0.66 19.62 10.27
C ASN A 222 -2.01 20.24 9.92
N SER A 223 -2.07 21.57 9.95
CA SER A 223 -3.28 22.33 9.60
C SER A 223 -3.64 22.27 8.12
N GLU A 224 -2.71 21.86 7.27
CA GLU A 224 -2.89 21.84 5.81
C GLU A 224 -3.67 20.60 5.35
N ALA A 225 -3.54 19.48 6.05
CA ALA A 225 -4.24 18.24 5.71
C ALA A 225 -5.77 18.40 5.64
N PRO A 226 -6.46 19.06 6.61
CA PRO A 226 -7.89 19.30 6.52
C PRO A 226 -8.32 20.13 5.29
N GLU A 227 -7.50 21.10 4.89
CA GLU A 227 -7.76 21.91 3.70
C GLU A 227 -7.57 21.11 2.40
N ALA A 228 -6.51 20.31 2.33
CA ALA A 228 -6.27 19.42 1.20
C ALA A 228 -7.41 18.40 1.04
N TRP A 229 -7.86 17.78 2.13
CA TRP A 229 -8.98 16.83 2.10
C TRP A 229 -10.31 17.51 1.74
N ALA A 230 -10.53 18.76 2.14
CA ALA A 230 -11.69 19.52 1.72
C ALA A 230 -11.65 19.83 0.21
N GLY A 231 -10.47 20.19 -0.32
CA GLY A 231 -10.24 20.40 -1.74
C GLY A 231 -10.50 19.13 -2.56
N GLU A 232 -10.07 17.98 -2.10
CA GLU A 232 -10.35 16.68 -2.72
C GLU A 232 -11.85 16.40 -2.79
N GLN A 233 -12.61 16.70 -1.74
CA GLN A 233 -14.07 16.51 -1.74
C GLN A 233 -14.77 17.35 -2.82
N ILE A 234 -14.28 18.57 -3.05
CA ILE A 234 -14.80 19.44 -4.11
C ILE A 234 -14.48 18.81 -5.48
N ALA A 235 -13.23 18.41 -5.69
CA ALA A 235 -12.80 17.78 -6.93
C ALA A 235 -13.56 16.46 -7.23
N LEU A 236 -13.77 15.62 -6.23
CA LEU A 236 -14.58 14.40 -6.36
C LEU A 236 -16.04 14.71 -6.75
N ARG A 237 -16.63 15.74 -6.17
CA ARG A 237 -18.02 16.14 -6.49
C ARG A 237 -18.13 16.66 -7.92
N GLU A 238 -17.12 17.37 -8.40
CA GLU A 238 -17.08 17.90 -9.76
C GLU A 238 -16.80 16.80 -10.79
N GLN A 239 -15.86 15.91 -10.51
CA GLN A 239 -15.42 14.91 -11.46
C GLN A 239 -16.26 13.62 -11.41
N LEU A 240 -16.76 13.24 -10.26
CA LEU A 240 -17.51 12.00 -10.01
C LEU A 240 -18.87 12.29 -9.32
N PRO A 241 -19.74 13.13 -9.91
CA PRO A 241 -21.01 13.51 -9.27
C PRO A 241 -21.93 12.32 -9.01
N ALA A 242 -21.76 11.21 -9.70
CA ALA A 242 -22.52 9.99 -9.48
C ALA A 242 -22.39 9.46 -8.05
N LEU A 243 -21.20 9.57 -7.44
CA LEU A 243 -20.94 9.14 -6.06
C LEU A 243 -21.80 9.84 -4.99
N PHE A 244 -22.53 10.88 -5.37
CA PHE A 244 -23.30 11.72 -4.44
C PHE A 244 -24.82 11.65 -4.66
N ARG A 245 -25.33 10.72 -5.51
CA ARG A 245 -26.73 10.70 -5.94
C ARG A 245 -27.72 10.27 -4.86
N THR A 246 -27.40 9.23 -4.09
CA THR A 246 -28.38 8.61 -3.17
C THR A 246 -28.18 8.99 -1.71
N GLY A 247 -27.93 10.27 -1.46
CA GLY A 247 -27.85 10.79 -0.11
C GLY A 247 -26.57 10.38 0.60
N SER A 248 -25.51 10.29 -0.17
CA SER A 248 -24.16 10.06 0.31
C SER A 248 -23.87 10.95 1.48
N THR A 249 -23.62 10.33 2.60
CA THR A 249 -23.34 11.03 3.81
C THR A 249 -21.87 11.39 3.79
N VAL A 250 -21.51 12.49 3.13
CA VAL A 250 -20.21 13.13 3.37
C VAL A 250 -20.26 13.64 4.80
N ARG A 251 -19.90 12.79 5.75
CA ARG A 251 -19.74 13.22 7.14
C ARG A 251 -18.26 13.35 7.41
N PHE A 252 -17.86 14.57 7.57
CA PHE A 252 -16.57 14.88 8.15
C PHE A 252 -16.63 14.53 9.64
N TYR A 253 -15.96 13.46 10.02
CA TYR A 253 -15.62 13.21 11.40
C TYR A 253 -14.23 13.78 11.61
N ASP A 254 -14.17 14.87 12.34
CA ASP A 254 -12.93 15.42 12.83
C ASP A 254 -12.66 14.91 14.25
N PHE A 255 -11.43 15.19 14.71
CA PHE A 255 -10.99 14.88 16.09
C PHE A 255 -11.84 15.58 17.18
N GLU A 256 -12.79 16.45 16.82
CA GLU A 256 -13.73 17.13 17.72
C GLU A 256 -15.03 16.33 17.89
N SER A 257 -15.24 15.27 17.14
CA SER A 257 -16.40 14.42 17.27
C SER A 257 -16.52 13.82 18.66
N ARG A 258 -17.68 14.00 19.29
CA ARG A 258 -18.00 13.44 20.60
C ARG A 258 -18.23 11.92 20.60
N TRP A 259 -18.24 11.32 19.42
CA TRP A 259 -18.53 9.90 19.23
C TRP A 259 -17.23 9.10 19.21
N PRO A 260 -17.22 7.88 19.72
CA PRO A 260 -16.08 6.99 19.58
C PRO A 260 -15.87 6.66 18.10
N MET A 261 -14.78 7.14 17.53
CA MET A 261 -14.55 7.11 16.08
C MET A 261 -14.31 5.70 15.57
N LYS A 262 -13.52 4.88 16.27
CA LYS A 262 -13.24 3.49 15.87
C LYS A 262 -14.51 2.64 15.71
N PRO A 263 -15.38 2.50 16.72
CA PRO A 263 -16.62 1.74 16.57
C PRO A 263 -17.50 2.28 15.44
N TYR A 264 -17.57 3.60 15.30
CA TYR A 264 -18.34 4.23 14.25
C TYR A 264 -17.81 3.89 12.85
N LEU A 265 -16.51 4.03 12.63
CA LEU A 265 -15.87 3.69 11.35
C LEU A 265 -16.11 2.22 11.01
N LEU A 266 -15.83 1.32 11.95
CA LEU A 266 -15.99 -0.12 11.74
C LEU A 266 -17.45 -0.50 11.47
N GLU A 267 -18.41 0.15 12.14
CA GLU A 267 -19.85 -0.04 11.88
C GLU A 267 -20.23 0.42 10.46
N LYS A 268 -19.72 1.57 10.02
CA LYS A 268 -19.96 2.08 8.66
C LYS A 268 -19.38 1.15 7.60
N MET A 269 -18.16 0.64 7.81
CA MET A 269 -17.54 -0.32 6.91
C MET A 269 -18.29 -1.65 6.83
N ALA A 270 -18.98 -2.04 7.92
CA ALA A 270 -19.76 -3.26 7.98
C ALA A 270 -21.17 -3.10 7.38
N ARG A 271 -21.67 -1.88 7.15
CA ARG A 271 -23.00 -1.65 6.58
C ARG A 271 -23.01 -1.85 5.07
N LYS A 272 -24.09 -2.44 4.58
CA LYS A 272 -24.41 -2.44 3.15
C LYS A 272 -24.86 -1.05 2.71
N GLY A 273 -24.59 -0.69 1.46
CA GLY A 273 -25.03 0.56 0.87
C GLY A 273 -24.02 1.70 0.93
N VAL A 274 -22.78 1.44 1.39
CA VAL A 274 -21.62 2.29 1.13
C VAL A 274 -20.86 1.67 -0.03
N ASP A 275 -20.68 2.40 -1.10
CA ASP A 275 -19.97 1.91 -2.29
C ASP A 275 -18.49 2.24 -2.23
N VAL A 276 -18.18 3.49 -1.92
CA VAL A 276 -16.79 3.98 -1.79
C VAL A 276 -16.62 4.58 -0.40
N ALA A 277 -15.56 4.18 0.28
CA ALA A 277 -15.16 4.76 1.56
C ALA A 277 -13.76 5.37 1.43
N LEU A 278 -13.64 6.65 1.74
CA LEU A 278 -12.38 7.39 1.80
C LEU A 278 -12.09 7.73 3.26
N CYS A 279 -10.96 7.26 3.75
CA CYS A 279 -10.55 7.43 5.14
C CYS A 279 -9.23 8.19 5.18
N HIS A 280 -9.29 9.46 5.55
CA HIS A 280 -8.15 10.36 5.65
C HIS A 280 -7.66 10.48 7.09
N HIS A 281 -6.51 9.95 7.38
CA HIS A 281 -5.86 10.01 8.69
C HIS A 281 -4.42 9.53 8.60
N HIS A 282 -3.61 9.86 9.58
CA HIS A 282 -2.28 9.28 9.64
C HIS A 282 -2.31 7.80 10.02
N GLY A 283 -1.34 7.05 9.56
CA GLY A 283 -1.22 5.63 9.82
C GLY A 283 0.22 5.14 9.94
N ALA A 284 0.32 3.91 10.40
CA ALA A 284 1.50 3.05 10.31
C ALA A 284 1.14 1.81 9.49
N PRO A 285 2.08 0.92 9.18
CA PRO A 285 1.79 -0.25 8.36
C PRO A 285 0.67 -1.16 8.88
N ASP A 286 0.40 -1.14 10.17
CA ASP A 286 -0.55 -2.00 10.89
C ASP A 286 -1.60 -1.24 11.70
N THR A 287 -1.53 0.10 11.73
CA THR A 287 -2.38 0.93 12.57
C THR A 287 -2.83 2.17 11.83
N GLN A 288 -4.12 2.49 11.94
CA GLN A 288 -4.72 3.72 11.44
C GLN A 288 -5.06 4.63 12.62
N TYR A 289 -4.46 5.80 12.69
CA TYR A 289 -4.56 6.75 13.81
C TYR A 289 -5.81 7.62 13.67
N LEU A 290 -6.88 7.24 14.33
CA LEU A 290 -8.13 7.99 14.25
C LEU A 290 -8.17 9.18 15.22
N ASN A 291 -7.49 9.09 16.34
CA ASN A 291 -7.36 10.14 17.39
C ASN A 291 -8.65 10.83 17.78
N GLY A 292 -9.75 10.13 17.73
CA GLY A 292 -11.07 10.74 17.82
C GLY A 292 -11.71 10.73 19.17
N TYR A 293 -11.00 10.47 20.24
CA TYR A 293 -11.60 10.51 21.55
C TYR A 293 -11.17 11.74 22.32
N ARG A 294 -12.00 12.78 22.31
CA ARG A 294 -11.97 13.80 23.36
C ARG A 294 -12.86 13.35 24.49
N ASN A 295 -12.24 12.81 25.50
CA ASN A 295 -12.87 12.62 26.77
C ASN A 295 -13.08 13.99 27.39
N GLY A 296 -14.23 14.60 27.24
CA GLY A 296 -14.65 15.82 27.91
C GLY A 296 -13.62 16.96 27.98
N SER A 297 -14.01 18.12 27.79
CA SER A 297 -13.19 19.31 27.89
C SER A 297 -12.46 19.43 29.24
N GLY A 298 -11.13 19.46 29.26
CA GLY A 298 -10.37 19.82 30.43
C GLY A 298 -8.88 19.75 30.23
N MET A 299 -8.16 20.65 30.89
CA MET A 299 -6.72 20.71 30.88
C MET A 299 -6.08 19.38 31.32
N ASN A 300 -6.72 18.67 32.24
CA ASN A 300 -6.23 17.36 32.71
C ASN A 300 -6.15 16.31 31.61
N VAL A 301 -7.11 16.28 30.70
CA VAL A 301 -7.08 15.35 29.56
C VAL A 301 -5.97 15.72 28.58
N SER A 302 -5.76 17.00 28.35
CA SER A 302 -4.67 17.49 27.51
C SER A 302 -3.30 17.14 28.11
N ILE A 303 -3.14 17.27 29.43
CA ILE A 303 -1.91 16.88 30.14
C ILE A 303 -1.68 15.36 30.03
N GLU A 304 -2.68 14.54 30.25
CA GLU A 304 -2.52 13.09 30.11
C GLU A 304 -2.19 12.67 28.66
N ASN A 305 -2.79 13.31 27.68
CA ASN A 305 -2.42 13.10 26.28
C ASN A 305 -0.96 13.47 25.99
N ILE A 306 -0.48 14.57 26.55
CA ILE A 306 0.93 14.97 26.41
C ILE A 306 1.84 13.93 27.09
N LYS A 307 1.52 13.51 28.31
CA LYS A 307 2.28 12.46 29.00
C LYS A 307 2.32 11.16 28.21
N ARG A 308 1.20 10.72 27.66
CA ARG A 308 1.13 9.53 26.82
C ARG A 308 1.99 9.68 25.57
N PHE A 309 1.91 10.80 24.89
CA PHE A 309 2.76 11.12 23.76
C PHE A 309 4.24 11.04 24.13
N LEU A 310 4.66 11.60 25.27
CA LEU A 310 6.04 11.54 25.75
C LEU A 310 6.47 10.09 26.01
N ARG A 311 5.62 9.31 26.69
CA ARG A 311 5.89 7.88 26.95
C ARG A 311 6.04 7.08 25.66
N SER A 312 5.17 7.28 24.68
CA SER A 312 5.24 6.58 23.40
C SER A 312 6.51 6.89 22.59
N LYS A 313 7.13 8.07 22.82
CA LYS A 313 8.41 8.43 22.19
C LYS A 313 9.64 7.90 22.92
N ILE A 314 9.48 7.46 24.15
CA ILE A 314 10.54 6.90 25.01
C ILE A 314 10.49 5.39 24.94
N ASP A 315 9.30 4.82 25.02
CA ASP A 315 9.06 3.39 25.00
C ASP A 315 9.51 2.79 23.66
N GLY A 316 10.22 1.67 23.73
CA GLY A 316 10.81 1.04 22.56
C GLY A 316 11.99 1.77 21.91
N HIS A 317 12.40 2.95 22.44
CA HIS A 317 13.57 3.64 21.91
C HIS A 317 14.87 2.90 22.30
N LYS A 318 15.84 2.85 21.38
CA LYS A 318 17.13 2.19 21.56
C LYS A 318 17.88 2.64 22.83
N ASP A 319 17.73 3.90 23.20
CA ASP A 319 18.29 4.51 24.42
C ASP A 319 17.18 5.36 25.08
N PRO A 320 16.33 4.75 25.93
CA PRO A 320 15.19 5.43 26.55
C PRO A 320 15.58 6.60 27.44
N GLU A 321 16.68 6.49 28.22
CA GLU A 321 17.10 7.55 29.15
C GLU A 321 17.63 8.77 28.38
N LYS A 322 18.40 8.57 27.32
CA LYS A 322 18.84 9.66 26.46
C LYS A 322 17.64 10.33 25.80
N ARG A 323 16.70 9.52 25.26
CA ARG A 323 15.48 10.04 24.62
C ARG A 323 14.62 10.84 25.56
N LYS A 324 14.46 10.37 26.79
CA LYS A 324 13.76 11.09 27.87
C LYS A 324 14.39 12.45 28.13
N ALA A 325 15.71 12.50 28.29
CA ALA A 325 16.43 13.75 28.52
C ALA A 325 16.26 14.76 27.36
N GLU A 326 16.33 14.27 26.11
CA GLU A 326 16.10 15.08 24.90
C GLU A 326 14.68 15.69 24.88
N LEU A 327 13.66 14.89 25.17
CA LEU A 327 12.27 15.35 25.18
C LEU A 327 12.00 16.36 26.28
N ILE A 328 12.55 16.13 27.47
CA ILE A 328 12.45 17.10 28.58
C ILE A 328 13.09 18.44 28.18
N ALA A 329 14.29 18.38 27.60
CA ALA A 329 15.01 19.60 27.19
C ALA A 329 14.28 20.32 26.04
N TYR A 330 13.71 19.57 25.08
CA TYR A 330 13.06 20.14 23.92
C TYR A 330 11.69 20.76 24.23
N TYR A 331 10.86 20.04 25.01
CA TYR A 331 9.49 20.49 25.30
C TYR A 331 9.36 21.29 26.61
N GLY A 332 10.40 21.35 27.46
CA GLY A 332 10.36 22.02 28.74
C GLY A 332 9.36 21.41 29.75
N VAL A 333 9.11 20.10 29.63
CA VAL A 333 8.13 19.41 30.48
C VAL A 333 8.74 18.88 31.77
N PRO A 334 7.95 18.71 32.85
CA PRO A 334 8.42 18.07 34.07
C PRO A 334 8.89 16.63 33.82
N GLU A 335 9.99 16.21 34.45
CA GLU A 335 10.50 14.84 34.35
C GLU A 335 9.45 13.81 34.76
N ALA A 336 8.61 14.10 35.74
CA ALA A 336 7.53 13.23 36.19
C ALA A 336 6.51 12.88 35.07
N TRP A 337 6.46 13.66 33.98
CA TRP A 337 5.59 13.38 32.84
C TRP A 337 6.16 12.31 31.90
N CYS A 338 7.45 12.04 31.99
CA CYS A 338 8.20 11.10 31.16
C CYS A 338 8.45 9.75 31.86
N GLN A 339 7.76 9.46 32.97
CA GLN A 339 7.93 8.20 33.69
C GLN A 339 7.28 7.04 32.95
N LEU A 340 8.01 5.93 32.85
CA LEU A 340 7.53 4.64 32.36
C LEU A 340 7.26 3.71 33.53
N SER A 341 6.21 2.91 33.42
CA SER A 341 5.95 1.78 34.30
C SER A 341 5.08 0.75 33.56
N ASP A 342 5.13 -0.50 33.95
CA ASP A 342 4.34 -1.58 33.33
C ASP A 342 2.83 -1.27 33.34
N SER A 343 2.34 -0.67 34.44
CA SER A 343 0.94 -0.29 34.54
C SER A 343 0.55 0.86 33.58
N LEU A 344 1.43 1.84 33.39
CA LEU A 344 1.21 2.92 32.43
C LEU A 344 1.32 2.42 31.01
N HIS A 345 2.29 1.54 30.70
CA HIS A 345 2.42 0.90 29.41
C HIS A 345 1.15 0.11 29.06
N THR A 346 0.66 -0.71 29.98
CA THR A 346 -0.60 -1.47 29.80
C THR A 346 -1.79 -0.53 29.56
N ALA A 347 -1.93 0.54 30.35
CA ALA A 347 -3.01 1.51 30.19
C ALA A 347 -2.95 2.26 28.87
N ASP A 348 -1.76 2.65 28.44
CA ASP A 348 -1.55 3.34 27.16
C ASP A 348 -1.87 2.39 25.97
N SER A 349 -1.43 1.14 26.02
CA SER A 349 -1.74 0.13 25.01
C SER A 349 -3.24 -0.17 24.89
N LEU A 350 -3.94 -0.31 26.02
CA LEU A 350 -5.39 -0.51 26.02
C LEU A 350 -6.15 0.70 25.45
N LEU A 351 -5.65 1.91 25.74
CA LEU A 351 -6.25 3.11 25.19
C LEU A 351 -6.01 3.22 23.68
N ASP A 352 -4.80 2.92 23.20
CA ASP A 352 -4.51 2.90 21.76
C ASP A 352 -5.36 1.88 21.01
N GLN A 353 -5.50 0.67 21.56
CA GLN A 353 -6.40 -0.36 21.03
C GLN A 353 -7.87 0.10 20.97
N ALA A 354 -8.30 0.91 21.93
CA ALA A 354 -9.65 1.43 21.96
C ALA A 354 -9.90 2.60 21.00
N MET A 355 -8.84 3.36 20.68
CA MET A 355 -8.94 4.59 19.89
C MET A 355 -8.63 4.39 18.42
N ASP A 356 -7.60 3.64 18.10
CA ASP A 356 -7.10 3.49 16.74
C ASP A 356 -7.48 2.14 16.13
N VAL A 357 -7.58 2.10 14.80
CA VAL A 357 -7.88 0.86 14.09
C VAL A 357 -6.59 0.13 13.83
N HIS A 358 -6.45 -1.05 14.41
CA HIS A 358 -5.36 -1.98 14.18
C HIS A 358 -5.73 -2.99 13.10
N ILE A 359 -4.74 -3.57 12.45
CA ILE A 359 -4.97 -4.53 11.36
C ILE A 359 -5.82 -5.73 11.84
N GLU A 360 -5.68 -6.13 13.11
CA GLU A 360 -6.46 -7.21 13.72
C GLU A 360 -7.96 -6.90 13.80
N ASP A 361 -8.32 -5.62 13.91
CA ASP A 361 -9.72 -5.19 13.91
C ASP A 361 -10.41 -5.48 12.58
N LEU A 362 -9.66 -5.53 11.49
CA LEU A 362 -10.16 -5.71 10.14
C LEU A 362 -10.25 -7.19 9.73
N TYR A 363 -9.46 -8.07 10.34
CA TYR A 363 -9.32 -9.46 9.88
C TYR A 363 -10.62 -10.27 9.88
N ASN A 364 -11.47 -10.07 10.86
CA ASN A 364 -12.69 -10.87 11.05
C ASN A 364 -13.97 -10.02 10.95
N ARG A 365 -13.86 -8.83 10.36
CA ARG A 365 -15.01 -7.93 10.19
C ARG A 365 -15.44 -7.86 8.73
N PRO A 366 -16.74 -7.80 8.45
CA PRO A 366 -17.22 -7.58 7.10
C PRO A 366 -16.82 -6.17 6.64
N MET A 367 -16.20 -6.09 5.48
CA MET A 367 -15.90 -4.84 4.76
C MET A 367 -16.78 -4.85 3.51
N ASN A 368 -17.88 -4.11 3.55
CA ASN A 368 -18.91 -4.12 2.51
C ASN A 368 -18.72 -3.07 1.41
N PRO A 369 -18.04 -1.93 1.61
CA PRO A 369 -17.77 -1.02 0.50
C PRO A 369 -17.01 -1.75 -0.62
N ARG A 370 -17.32 -1.39 -1.86
CA ARG A 370 -16.60 -1.93 -3.02
C ARG A 370 -15.15 -1.47 -3.06
N MET A 371 -14.93 -0.23 -2.64
CA MET A 371 -13.62 0.38 -2.55
C MET A 371 -13.45 1.03 -1.18
N VAL A 372 -12.34 0.76 -0.54
CA VAL A 372 -11.91 1.45 0.69
C VAL A 372 -10.51 1.99 0.43
N MET A 373 -10.34 3.27 0.65
CA MET A 373 -9.05 3.94 0.61
C MET A 373 -8.71 4.42 2.01
N PHE A 374 -7.57 3.99 2.52
CA PHE A 374 -6.93 4.54 3.71
C PHE A 374 -5.76 5.39 3.23
N ASP A 375 -5.80 6.68 3.53
CA ASP A 375 -4.81 7.67 3.10
C ASP A 375 -4.11 8.27 4.34
#